data_58ffbcf91c05bf378a7ad0bd75f9562b
#
_entry.id   58ffbcf91c05bf378a7ad0bd75f9562b
#
_cell.length_a   1.000
_cell.length_b   1.000
_cell.length_c   1.000
_cell.angle_alpha   90.00
_cell.angle_beta   90.00
_cell.angle_gamma   90.00
#
_symmetry.space_group_name_H-M   'P 1'
#
loop_
_entity.id
_entity.type
_entity.pdbx_description
1 polymer ?
#
loop_
_entity_poly.entity_id
_entity_poly.type
_entity_poly.pdbx_seq_one_letter_code
_entity_poly.pdbx_strand_id
1 'polypeptide(L)'
;MLFSNAISLIKLLFVKDKELYVFIHRITGYYPRDIKLYQLAMVHRSKPVKQPDGRWANNERLEYLGDAVLDTVVGDFLYTTFPNKHEGFLTSTRAKIVQRESLNRIGNSLHLDSHVHATMHTSSHNSYISGNALEALVGAIYLDQGYQRCRTFIIERLIKKHFDLNDLVKTEQNFKSRLIEWTQKYHVTIEYELVDTYNDADKNPVFRTAVILGGLFASDAVGYSKKEAHQAASKKALDRLKHDPQFCEQVLSTAT
;
A
#
# COMPACT_ATOMS: atom_id res chain seq x y z
N MET A 1 -30.37 -7.55 -13.74
CA MET A 1 -29.19 -8.44 -13.63
C MET A 1 -29.24 -9.65 -14.56
N LEU A 2 -30.33 -10.40 -14.69
CA LEU A 2 -30.42 -11.61 -15.54
C LEU A 2 -30.17 -11.34 -17.03
N PHE A 3 -30.71 -10.26 -17.59
CA PHE A 3 -30.51 -9.91 -19.02
C PHE A 3 -29.05 -9.53 -19.36
N SER A 4 -28.33 -8.91 -18.42
CA SER A 4 -26.90 -8.53 -18.63
C SER A 4 -26.01 -9.77 -18.70
N ASN A 5 -26.30 -10.81 -17.93
CA ASN A 5 -25.53 -12.06 -17.93
C ASN A 5 -25.77 -12.88 -19.21
N ALA A 6 -27.01 -12.90 -19.74
CA ALA A 6 -27.33 -13.61 -20.98
C ALA A 6 -26.59 -13.01 -22.19
N ILE A 7 -26.57 -11.68 -22.32
CA ILE A 7 -25.84 -10.99 -23.37
C ILE A 7 -24.32 -11.25 -23.24
N SER A 8 -23.79 -11.31 -22.04
CA SER A 8 -22.37 -11.57 -21.79
C SER A 8 -21.96 -13.01 -22.12
N LEU A 9 -22.85 -13.98 -21.87
CA LEU A 9 -22.65 -15.39 -22.30
C LEU A 9 -22.69 -15.54 -23.81
N ILE A 10 -23.57 -14.82 -24.51
CA ILE A 10 -23.59 -14.80 -25.98
C ILE A 10 -22.30 -14.17 -26.52
N LYS A 11 -21.81 -13.10 -25.92
CA LYS A 11 -20.52 -12.49 -26.29
C LYS A 11 -19.34 -13.46 -26.17
N LEU A 12 -19.36 -14.35 -25.18
CA LEU A 12 -18.30 -15.35 -24.98
C LEU A 12 -18.12 -16.26 -26.22
N LEU A 13 -19.17 -16.51 -27.02
CA LEU A 13 -19.08 -17.27 -28.24
C LEU A 13 -18.25 -16.57 -29.32
N PHE A 14 -18.23 -15.23 -29.32
CA PHE A 14 -17.62 -14.40 -30.36
C PHE A 14 -16.29 -13.74 -29.96
N VAL A 15 -15.92 -13.79 -28.67
CA VAL A 15 -14.66 -13.23 -28.18
C VAL A 15 -13.49 -14.12 -28.61
N LYS A 16 -12.47 -13.52 -29.26
CA LYS A 16 -11.27 -14.25 -29.69
C LYS A 16 -10.43 -14.76 -28.51
N ASP A 17 -10.36 -13.99 -27.44
CA ASP A 17 -9.59 -14.30 -26.22
C ASP A 17 -10.55 -14.72 -25.08
N LYS A 18 -11.04 -15.94 -25.19
CA LYS A 18 -12.01 -16.50 -24.24
C LYS A 18 -11.38 -16.72 -22.87
N GLU A 19 -10.12 -17.08 -22.83
CA GLU A 19 -9.39 -17.34 -21.58
C GLU A 19 -9.30 -16.06 -20.73
N LEU A 20 -8.79 -14.96 -21.30
CA LEU A 20 -8.73 -13.68 -20.62
C LEU A 20 -10.13 -13.17 -20.23
N TYR A 21 -11.13 -13.35 -21.10
CA TYR A 21 -12.51 -12.91 -20.82
C TYR A 21 -13.09 -13.58 -19.57
N VAL A 22 -12.91 -14.90 -19.44
CA VAL A 22 -13.37 -15.68 -18.29
C VAL A 22 -12.52 -15.36 -17.05
N PHE A 23 -11.21 -15.21 -17.22
CA PHE A 23 -10.31 -14.82 -16.15
C PHE A 23 -10.70 -13.48 -15.53
N ILE A 24 -10.94 -12.44 -16.34
CA ILE A 24 -11.37 -11.13 -15.87
C ILE A 24 -12.70 -11.23 -15.11
N HIS A 25 -13.68 -11.96 -15.63
CA HIS A 25 -14.94 -12.19 -14.92
C HIS A 25 -14.70 -12.83 -13.54
N ARG A 26 -13.85 -13.85 -13.47
CA ARG A 26 -13.56 -14.58 -12.23
C ARG A 26 -12.97 -13.67 -11.14
N ILE A 27 -12.03 -12.78 -11.50
CA ILE A 27 -11.36 -11.91 -10.52
C ILE A 27 -12.17 -10.67 -10.18
N THR A 28 -12.92 -10.10 -11.14
CA THR A 28 -13.67 -8.85 -10.95
C THR A 28 -15.13 -9.07 -10.54
N GLY A 29 -15.73 -10.19 -10.94
CA GLY A 29 -17.17 -10.44 -10.88
C GLY A 29 -17.96 -9.79 -12.01
N TYR A 30 -17.30 -9.16 -12.98
CA TYR A 30 -17.92 -8.46 -14.12
C TYR A 30 -17.42 -9.02 -15.44
N TYR A 31 -18.31 -9.18 -16.39
CA TYR A 31 -17.89 -9.49 -17.77
C TYR A 31 -17.37 -8.24 -18.47
N PRO A 32 -16.22 -8.31 -19.16
CA PRO A 32 -15.73 -7.21 -19.98
C PRO A 32 -16.76 -6.75 -21.02
N ARG A 33 -16.93 -5.42 -21.14
CA ARG A 33 -17.68 -4.80 -22.22
C ARG A 33 -16.79 -4.60 -23.45
N ASP A 34 -15.55 -4.12 -23.20
CA ASP A 34 -14.46 -4.03 -24.16
C ASP A 34 -13.25 -4.83 -23.69
N ILE A 35 -13.08 -6.04 -24.24
CA ILE A 35 -11.95 -6.93 -23.89
C ILE A 35 -10.60 -6.33 -24.27
N LYS A 36 -10.53 -5.41 -25.25
CA LYS A 36 -9.28 -4.80 -25.69
C LYS A 36 -8.59 -4.01 -24.61
N LEU A 37 -9.36 -3.37 -23.72
CA LEU A 37 -8.80 -2.65 -22.55
C LEU A 37 -8.05 -3.60 -21.63
N TYR A 38 -8.60 -4.77 -21.39
CA TYR A 38 -7.98 -5.79 -20.53
C TYR A 38 -6.80 -6.47 -21.21
N GLN A 39 -6.88 -6.72 -22.52
CA GLN A 39 -5.73 -7.18 -23.30
C GLN A 39 -4.58 -6.18 -23.21
N LEU A 40 -4.87 -4.88 -23.36
CA LEU A 40 -3.85 -3.85 -23.25
C LEU A 40 -3.27 -3.75 -21.82
N ALA A 41 -4.09 -3.91 -20.79
CA ALA A 41 -3.62 -3.95 -19.40
C ALA A 41 -2.60 -5.06 -19.14
N MET A 42 -2.66 -6.16 -19.88
CA MET A 42 -1.72 -7.28 -19.78
C MET A 42 -0.49 -7.14 -20.70
N VAL A 43 -0.32 -6.04 -21.41
CA VAL A 43 0.85 -5.79 -22.27
C VAL A 43 1.90 -4.98 -21.52
N HIS A 44 2.94 -5.65 -21.03
CA HIS A 44 4.04 -4.99 -20.35
C HIS A 44 4.90 -4.15 -21.34
N ARG A 45 5.48 -3.04 -20.87
CA ARG A 45 6.33 -2.13 -21.65
C ARG A 45 7.50 -2.81 -22.36
N SER A 46 7.99 -3.94 -21.84
CA SER A 46 9.10 -4.70 -22.47
C SER A 46 8.68 -5.42 -23.75
N LYS A 47 7.37 -5.59 -24.01
CA LYS A 47 6.83 -6.27 -25.18
C LYS A 47 5.61 -5.54 -25.73
N PRO A 48 5.78 -4.27 -26.19
CA PRO A 48 4.66 -3.49 -26.69
C PRO A 48 4.05 -4.12 -27.95
N VAL A 49 2.77 -3.85 -28.20
CA VAL A 49 2.04 -4.34 -29.36
C VAL A 49 1.77 -3.21 -30.35
N LYS A 50 1.86 -3.53 -31.65
CA LYS A 50 1.55 -2.56 -32.70
C LYS A 50 0.03 -2.47 -32.88
N GLN A 51 -0.51 -1.26 -32.80
CA GLN A 51 -1.93 -0.97 -32.99
C GLN A 51 -2.23 -0.85 -34.51
N PRO A 52 -3.51 -0.96 -34.94
CA PRO A 52 -3.91 -0.79 -36.34
C PRO A 52 -3.50 0.56 -36.94
N ASP A 53 -3.38 1.60 -36.14
CA ASP A 53 -2.93 2.94 -36.56
C ASP A 53 -1.40 3.08 -36.66
N GLY A 54 -0.66 1.97 -36.48
CA GLY A 54 0.79 1.92 -36.56
C GLY A 54 1.53 2.30 -35.27
N ARG A 55 0.87 2.82 -34.24
CA ARG A 55 1.49 3.17 -32.95
C ARG A 55 1.77 1.94 -32.11
N TRP A 56 2.84 2.00 -31.32
CA TRP A 56 3.13 1.01 -30.30
C TRP A 56 2.35 1.33 -29.02
N ALA A 57 1.75 0.33 -28.40
CA ALA A 57 0.98 0.46 -27.17
C ALA A 57 1.40 -0.59 -26.14
N ASN A 58 1.37 -0.20 -24.89
CA ASN A 58 1.61 -1.02 -23.72
C ASN A 58 0.65 -0.57 -22.60
N ASN A 59 0.78 -1.13 -21.41
CA ASN A 59 -0.09 -0.85 -20.27
C ASN A 59 0.21 0.43 -19.50
N GLU A 60 1.30 1.16 -19.75
CA GLU A 60 1.73 2.31 -18.93
C GLU A 60 0.66 3.41 -18.82
N ARG A 61 -0.12 3.68 -19.86
CA ARG A 61 -1.20 4.67 -19.79
C ARG A 61 -2.38 4.22 -18.92
N LEU A 62 -2.69 2.93 -18.92
CA LEU A 62 -3.70 2.34 -18.05
C LEU A 62 -3.20 2.25 -16.61
N GLU A 63 -1.93 1.91 -16.41
CA GLU A 63 -1.23 1.93 -15.12
C GLU A 63 -1.32 3.33 -14.49
N TYR A 64 -0.93 4.37 -15.21
CA TYR A 64 -1.04 5.76 -14.75
C TYR A 64 -2.46 6.16 -14.31
N LEU A 65 -3.47 5.79 -15.11
CA LEU A 65 -4.86 6.07 -14.77
C LEU A 65 -5.33 5.23 -13.57
N GLY A 66 -4.95 3.97 -13.55
CA GLY A 66 -5.32 3.03 -12.49
C GLY A 66 -4.74 3.40 -11.15
N ASP A 67 -3.48 3.84 -11.10
CA ASP A 67 -2.83 4.36 -9.90
C ASP A 67 -3.63 5.52 -9.30
N ALA A 68 -3.99 6.54 -10.10
CA ALA A 68 -4.78 7.68 -9.66
C ALA A 68 -6.17 7.27 -9.12
N VAL A 69 -6.85 6.31 -9.79
CA VAL A 69 -8.15 5.80 -9.35
C VAL A 69 -8.01 4.99 -8.06
N LEU A 70 -6.98 4.16 -7.96
CA LEU A 70 -6.68 3.35 -6.79
C LEU A 70 -6.44 4.24 -5.56
N ASP A 71 -5.59 5.25 -5.69
CA ASP A 71 -5.30 6.22 -4.63
C ASP A 71 -6.56 6.95 -4.15
N THR A 72 -7.40 7.40 -5.08
CA THR A 72 -8.67 8.06 -4.76
C THR A 72 -9.62 7.14 -3.98
N VAL A 73 -9.79 5.90 -4.45
CA VAL A 73 -10.71 4.94 -3.82
C VAL A 73 -10.21 4.50 -2.45
N VAL A 74 -8.89 4.26 -2.31
CA VAL A 74 -8.29 3.89 -1.02
C VAL A 74 -8.41 5.04 -0.03
N GLY A 75 -8.16 6.29 -0.48
CA GLY A 75 -8.33 7.48 0.35
C GLY A 75 -9.76 7.66 0.86
N ASP A 76 -10.76 7.57 -0.04
CA ASP A 76 -12.19 7.63 0.30
C ASP A 76 -12.59 6.50 1.28
N PHE A 77 -12.13 5.28 1.01
CA PHE A 77 -12.40 4.13 1.88
C PHE A 77 -11.83 4.33 3.29
N LEU A 78 -10.58 4.77 3.42
CA LEU A 78 -9.95 5.00 4.72
C LEU A 78 -10.61 6.15 5.47
N TYR A 79 -10.92 7.25 4.79
CA TYR A 79 -11.60 8.41 5.38
C TYR A 79 -12.95 8.03 5.97
N THR A 80 -13.73 7.24 5.24
CA THR A 80 -15.07 6.81 5.69
C THR A 80 -15.01 5.71 6.75
N THR A 81 -14.01 4.81 6.68
CA THR A 81 -13.88 3.68 7.61
C THR A 81 -13.31 4.12 8.97
N PHE A 82 -12.47 5.14 8.98
CA PHE A 82 -11.75 5.60 10.18
C PHE A 82 -12.03 7.09 10.51
N PRO A 83 -13.28 7.47 10.83
CA PRO A 83 -13.67 8.87 10.99
C PRO A 83 -12.98 9.60 12.14
N ASN A 84 -12.46 8.85 13.14
CA ASN A 84 -11.80 9.40 14.33
C ASN A 84 -10.26 9.38 14.23
N LYS A 85 -9.71 9.03 13.06
CA LYS A 85 -8.26 8.99 12.86
C LYS A 85 -7.75 10.28 12.21
N HIS A 86 -6.54 10.69 12.62
CA HIS A 86 -5.88 11.87 12.07
C HIS A 86 -5.31 11.62 10.68
N GLU A 87 -5.02 12.71 9.95
CA GLU A 87 -4.48 12.71 8.60
C GLU A 87 -3.23 11.82 8.47
N GLY A 88 -2.28 11.91 9.40
CA GLY A 88 -1.06 11.09 9.39
C GLY A 88 -1.32 9.58 9.38
N PHE A 89 -2.36 9.10 10.10
CA PHE A 89 -2.79 7.70 10.02
C PHE A 89 -3.34 7.36 8.63
N LEU A 90 -4.22 8.20 8.09
CA LEU A 90 -4.85 7.96 6.79
C LEU A 90 -3.79 7.90 5.68
N THR A 91 -2.85 8.85 5.69
CA THR A 91 -1.75 8.93 4.72
C THR A 91 -0.80 7.72 4.84
N SER A 92 -0.37 7.37 6.06
CA SER A 92 0.53 6.23 6.26
C SER A 92 -0.13 4.90 5.92
N THR A 93 -1.44 4.76 6.20
CA THR A 93 -2.20 3.54 5.89
C THR A 93 -2.45 3.41 4.40
N ARG A 94 -2.82 4.52 3.71
CA ARG A 94 -2.90 4.54 2.26
C ARG A 94 -1.59 4.09 1.63
N ALA A 95 -0.47 4.71 2.02
CA ALA A 95 0.85 4.36 1.50
C ALA A 95 1.18 2.86 1.67
N LYS A 96 0.80 2.23 2.79
CA LYS A 96 0.99 0.77 3.00
C LYS A 96 0.14 -0.09 2.07
N ILE A 97 -1.07 0.35 1.76
CA ILE A 97 -1.98 -0.38 0.87
C ILE A 97 -1.47 -0.30 -0.57
N VAL A 98 -1.13 0.92 -1.04
CA VAL A 98 -0.77 1.17 -2.45
C VAL A 98 0.72 1.06 -2.73
N GLN A 99 1.57 0.75 -1.73
CA GLN A 99 2.99 0.56 -1.99
C GLN A 99 3.22 -0.59 -2.96
N ARG A 100 4.27 -0.48 -3.75
CA ARG A 100 4.64 -1.38 -4.85
C ARG A 100 4.68 -2.85 -4.44
N GLU A 101 5.23 -3.16 -3.27
CA GLU A 101 5.30 -4.52 -2.73
C GLU A 101 3.92 -5.11 -2.45
N SER A 102 3.00 -4.31 -1.91
CA SER A 102 1.63 -4.73 -1.62
C SER A 102 0.86 -4.99 -2.90
N LEU A 103 0.93 -4.08 -3.88
CA LEU A 103 0.25 -4.24 -5.17
C LEU A 103 0.80 -5.45 -5.94
N ASN A 104 2.12 -5.67 -5.89
CA ASN A 104 2.72 -6.83 -6.53
C ASN A 104 2.28 -8.15 -5.88
N ARG A 105 2.23 -8.21 -4.54
CA ARG A 105 1.70 -9.37 -3.81
C ARG A 105 0.24 -9.65 -4.17
N ILE A 106 -0.59 -8.62 -4.26
CA ILE A 106 -2.00 -8.75 -4.65
C ILE A 106 -2.10 -9.22 -6.11
N GLY A 107 -1.35 -8.61 -7.03
CA GLY A 107 -1.31 -9.01 -8.43
C GLY A 107 -0.92 -10.48 -8.62
N ASN A 108 0.10 -10.95 -7.89
CA ASN A 108 0.51 -12.36 -7.89
C ASN A 108 -0.59 -13.27 -7.33
N SER A 109 -1.27 -12.87 -6.24
CA SER A 109 -2.37 -13.66 -5.68
C SER A 109 -3.59 -13.77 -6.59
N LEU A 110 -3.75 -12.82 -7.50
CA LEU A 110 -4.76 -12.86 -8.56
C LEU A 110 -4.28 -13.60 -9.81
N HIS A 111 -3.03 -14.10 -9.82
CA HIS A 111 -2.40 -14.76 -10.98
C HIS A 111 -2.32 -13.88 -12.23
N LEU A 112 -2.08 -12.57 -12.05
CA LEU A 112 -1.94 -11.66 -13.20
C LEU A 112 -0.68 -11.95 -14.00
N ASP A 113 0.40 -12.40 -13.36
CA ASP A 113 1.67 -12.79 -13.96
C ASP A 113 1.50 -13.81 -15.10
N SER A 114 0.58 -14.75 -14.96
CA SER A 114 0.31 -15.76 -16.00
C SER A 114 -0.37 -15.21 -17.26
N HIS A 115 -0.94 -14.02 -17.20
CA HIS A 115 -1.61 -13.35 -18.31
C HIS A 115 -0.82 -12.18 -18.88
N VAL A 116 0.26 -11.75 -18.21
CA VAL A 116 1.07 -10.62 -18.67
C VAL A 116 2.01 -11.03 -19.79
N HIS A 117 1.93 -10.32 -20.90
CA HIS A 117 2.85 -10.46 -22.03
C HIS A 117 4.10 -9.60 -21.78
N ALA A 118 5.17 -10.22 -21.29
CA ALA A 118 6.46 -9.58 -21.04
C ALA A 118 7.60 -10.37 -21.69
N THR A 119 8.72 -9.70 -21.99
CA THR A 119 9.96 -10.38 -22.37
C THR A 119 10.61 -10.89 -21.07
N MET A 120 10.88 -12.20 -21.01
CA MET A 120 11.59 -12.80 -19.88
C MET A 120 13.06 -12.37 -19.91
N HIS A 121 13.38 -11.27 -19.21
CA HIS A 121 14.75 -10.98 -18.79
C HIS A 121 14.82 -11.09 -17.28
N THR A 122 15.75 -11.91 -16.81
CA THR A 122 16.04 -12.22 -15.40
C THR A 122 16.67 -11.05 -14.62
N SER A 123 16.20 -9.84 -14.82
CA SER A 123 16.68 -8.67 -14.05
C SER A 123 15.70 -8.34 -12.93
N SER A 124 16.22 -7.82 -11.83
CA SER A 124 15.47 -7.35 -10.65
C SER A 124 14.33 -6.35 -10.97
N HIS A 125 14.37 -5.72 -12.16
CA HIS A 125 13.29 -4.86 -12.66
C HIS A 125 12.00 -5.60 -13.03
N ASN A 126 12.03 -6.92 -13.22
CA ASN A 126 10.83 -7.72 -13.50
C ASN A 126 10.03 -8.10 -12.24
N SER A 127 10.53 -7.77 -11.05
CA SER A 127 9.88 -8.16 -9.79
C SER A 127 8.52 -7.51 -9.54
N TYR A 128 8.16 -6.44 -10.28
CA TYR A 128 6.93 -5.66 -10.05
C TYR A 128 5.92 -5.71 -11.20
N ILE A 129 6.07 -6.66 -12.11
CA ILE A 129 5.19 -6.81 -13.29
C ILE A 129 3.72 -6.97 -12.88
N SER A 130 3.46 -7.78 -11.85
CA SER A 130 2.09 -8.04 -11.38
C SER A 130 1.45 -6.81 -10.73
N GLY A 131 2.25 -5.97 -10.05
CA GLY A 131 1.77 -4.72 -9.46
C GLY A 131 1.35 -3.72 -10.54
N ASN A 132 2.22 -3.48 -11.53
CA ASN A 132 1.92 -2.58 -12.65
C ASN A 132 0.71 -3.09 -13.47
N ALA A 133 0.62 -4.42 -13.67
CA ALA A 133 -0.54 -5.02 -14.34
C ALA A 133 -1.84 -4.86 -13.51
N LEU A 134 -1.74 -4.88 -12.17
CA LEU A 134 -2.89 -4.64 -11.29
C LEU A 134 -3.39 -3.20 -11.41
N GLU A 135 -2.49 -2.22 -11.40
CA GLU A 135 -2.84 -0.81 -11.62
C GLU A 135 -3.46 -0.63 -13.01
N ALA A 136 -2.84 -1.20 -14.05
CA ALA A 136 -3.40 -1.16 -15.40
C ALA A 136 -4.78 -1.84 -15.50
N LEU A 137 -5.00 -2.95 -14.78
CA LEU A 137 -6.29 -3.60 -14.67
C LEU A 137 -7.34 -2.69 -14.00
N VAL A 138 -6.97 -1.98 -12.93
CA VAL A 138 -7.85 -0.98 -12.29
C VAL A 138 -8.24 0.10 -13.30
N GLY A 139 -7.29 0.62 -14.07
CA GLY A 139 -7.55 1.59 -15.14
C GLY A 139 -8.49 1.05 -16.23
N ALA A 140 -8.30 -0.21 -16.64
CA ALA A 140 -9.18 -0.88 -17.60
C ALA A 140 -10.61 -1.06 -17.06
N ILE A 141 -10.76 -1.50 -15.80
CA ILE A 141 -12.07 -1.64 -15.15
C ILE A 141 -12.77 -0.28 -15.05
N TYR A 142 -12.03 0.77 -14.68
CA TYR A 142 -12.58 2.12 -14.58
C TYR A 142 -13.15 2.59 -15.93
N LEU A 143 -12.41 2.43 -17.01
CA LEU A 143 -12.85 2.83 -18.35
C LEU A 143 -14.02 1.97 -18.87
N ASP A 144 -13.99 0.66 -18.61
CA ASP A 144 -14.98 -0.30 -19.14
C ASP A 144 -16.27 -0.32 -18.32
N GLN A 145 -16.17 -0.28 -16.99
CA GLN A 145 -17.28 -0.52 -16.08
C GLN A 145 -17.73 0.73 -15.31
N GLY A 146 -16.93 1.79 -15.33
CA GLY A 146 -17.16 3.03 -14.60
C GLY A 146 -16.73 2.98 -13.15
N TYR A 147 -16.74 4.16 -12.50
CA TYR A 147 -16.19 4.37 -11.15
C TYR A 147 -16.78 3.44 -10.09
N GLN A 148 -18.11 3.27 -10.04
CA GLN A 148 -18.74 2.52 -8.96
C GLN A 148 -18.37 1.04 -8.93
N ARG A 149 -18.28 0.39 -10.11
CA ARG A 149 -17.85 -1.00 -10.19
C ARG A 149 -16.36 -1.14 -9.93
N CYS A 150 -15.55 -0.19 -10.39
CA CYS A 150 -14.12 -0.14 -10.09
C CYS A 150 -13.88 0.03 -8.58
N ARG A 151 -14.59 0.94 -7.92
CA ARG A 151 -14.57 1.14 -6.46
C ARG A 151 -14.93 -0.15 -5.72
N THR A 152 -16.01 -0.82 -6.13
CA THR A 152 -16.40 -2.10 -5.53
C THR A 152 -15.31 -3.16 -5.69
N PHE A 153 -14.70 -3.28 -6.86
CA PHE A 153 -13.59 -4.20 -7.09
C PHE A 153 -12.41 -3.92 -6.17
N ILE A 154 -11.98 -2.65 -6.08
CA ILE A 154 -10.86 -2.25 -5.23
C ILE A 154 -11.16 -2.58 -3.76
N ILE A 155 -12.32 -2.19 -3.24
CA ILE A 155 -12.65 -2.39 -1.82
C ILE A 155 -12.83 -3.87 -1.51
N GLU A 156 -13.69 -4.57 -2.25
CA GLU A 156 -14.11 -5.93 -1.88
C GLU A 156 -13.10 -7.01 -2.29
N ARG A 157 -12.35 -6.79 -3.38
CA ARG A 157 -11.43 -7.79 -3.93
C ARG A 157 -9.96 -7.51 -3.61
N LEU A 158 -9.57 -6.23 -3.47
CA LEU A 158 -8.18 -5.90 -3.17
C LEU A 158 -8.01 -5.58 -1.68
N ILE A 159 -8.76 -4.63 -1.10
CA ILE A 159 -8.53 -4.21 0.27
C ILE A 159 -8.99 -5.26 1.27
N LYS A 160 -10.29 -5.58 1.31
CA LYS A 160 -10.86 -6.47 2.33
C LYS A 160 -10.33 -7.89 2.31
N LYS A 161 -9.84 -8.37 1.15
CA LYS A 161 -9.26 -9.72 1.04
C LYS A 161 -7.80 -9.82 1.47
N HIS A 162 -7.05 -8.72 1.37
CA HIS A 162 -5.60 -8.75 1.55
C HIS A 162 -5.10 -7.98 2.76
N PHE A 163 -5.96 -7.20 3.40
CA PHE A 163 -5.61 -6.43 4.59
C PHE A 163 -6.63 -6.67 5.71
N ASP A 164 -6.13 -7.01 6.89
CA ASP A 164 -6.93 -6.96 8.11
C ASP A 164 -7.01 -5.50 8.57
N LEU A 165 -8.23 -4.95 8.59
CA LEU A 165 -8.48 -3.57 9.00
C LEU A 165 -8.10 -3.34 10.47
N ASN A 166 -8.22 -4.35 11.34
CA ASN A 166 -7.80 -4.25 12.73
C ASN A 166 -6.28 -4.19 12.84
N ASP A 167 -5.55 -4.93 12.01
CA ASP A 167 -4.09 -4.89 12.00
C ASP A 167 -3.57 -3.57 11.40
N LEU A 168 -4.29 -2.97 10.45
CA LEU A 168 -3.98 -1.62 9.96
C LEU A 168 -4.07 -0.58 11.10
N VAL A 169 -5.07 -0.71 11.99
CA VAL A 169 -5.20 0.15 13.18
C VAL A 169 -4.11 -0.13 14.20
N LYS A 170 -3.78 -1.40 14.46
CA LYS A 170 -2.71 -1.78 15.41
C LYS A 170 -1.32 -1.32 14.94
N THR A 171 -1.08 -1.32 13.63
CA THR A 171 0.17 -0.80 13.05
C THR A 171 0.29 0.73 13.07
N GLU A 172 -0.64 1.45 13.69
CA GLU A 172 -0.53 2.89 14.01
C GLU A 172 0.57 3.19 15.05
N GLN A 173 1.54 2.30 15.17
CA GLN A 173 2.67 2.44 16.08
C GLN A 173 3.80 3.26 15.42
N ASN A 174 3.46 4.44 14.86
CA ASN A 174 4.50 5.42 14.60
C ASN A 174 4.76 6.24 15.87
N PHE A 175 5.18 5.55 16.91
CA PHE A 175 5.49 6.16 18.19
C PHE A 175 6.54 7.27 18.05
N LYS A 176 7.49 7.11 17.10
CA LYS A 176 8.48 8.13 16.81
C LYS A 176 7.83 9.42 16.30
N SER A 177 6.94 9.36 15.32
CA SER A 177 6.24 10.55 14.82
C SER A 177 5.36 11.18 15.91
N ARG A 178 4.61 10.37 16.66
CA ARG A 178 3.78 10.86 17.78
C ARG A 178 4.60 11.56 18.85
N LEU A 179 5.79 11.04 19.16
CA LEU A 179 6.67 11.68 20.14
C LEU A 179 7.25 12.99 19.57
N ILE A 180 7.65 13.02 18.29
CA ILE A 180 8.11 14.24 17.62
C ILE A 180 6.98 15.30 17.58
N GLU A 181 5.75 14.93 17.22
CA GLU A 181 4.59 15.83 17.23
C GLU A 181 4.34 16.40 18.64
N TRP A 182 4.45 15.55 19.67
CA TRP A 182 4.33 15.97 21.06
C TRP A 182 5.41 16.99 21.42
N THR A 183 6.68 16.71 21.09
CA THR A 183 7.79 17.64 21.39
C THR A 183 7.67 18.95 20.63
N GLN A 184 7.25 18.93 19.37
CA GLN A 184 6.96 20.15 18.59
C GLN A 184 5.83 20.98 19.21
N LYS A 185 4.74 20.33 19.64
CA LYS A 185 3.61 21.02 20.28
C LYS A 185 3.99 21.74 21.56
N TYR A 186 4.91 21.19 22.32
CA TYR A 186 5.33 21.73 23.62
C TYR A 186 6.70 22.43 23.58
N HIS A 187 7.27 22.62 22.37
CA HIS A 187 8.57 23.29 22.16
C HIS A 187 9.72 22.65 22.94
N VAL A 188 9.73 21.32 23.06
CA VAL A 188 10.77 20.54 23.73
C VAL A 188 11.72 19.96 22.69
N THR A 189 13.02 19.98 22.95
CA THR A 189 14.00 19.31 22.09
C THR A 189 13.93 17.80 22.24
N ILE A 190 14.20 17.07 21.14
CA ILE A 190 14.25 15.60 21.13
C ILE A 190 15.51 15.13 20.43
N GLU A 191 16.20 14.17 21.06
CA GLU A 191 17.38 13.52 20.50
C GLU A 191 17.25 12.00 20.59
N TYR A 192 17.80 11.31 19.58
CA TYR A 192 17.91 9.86 19.53
C TYR A 192 19.38 9.46 19.49
N GLU A 193 19.86 8.89 20.58
CA GLU A 193 21.26 8.46 20.70
C GLU A 193 21.37 6.95 20.48
N LEU A 194 22.29 6.53 19.62
CA LEU A 194 22.67 5.13 19.49
C LEU A 194 23.61 4.78 20.65
N VAL A 195 23.08 4.08 21.64
CA VAL A 195 23.81 3.71 22.87
C VAL A 195 24.76 2.55 22.62
N ASP A 196 24.28 1.55 21.85
CA ASP A 196 25.06 0.32 21.61
C ASP A 196 24.61 -0.40 20.33
N THR A 197 25.52 -1.21 19.78
CA THR A 197 25.22 -2.13 18.68
C THR A 197 25.98 -3.44 18.92
N TYR A 198 25.26 -4.55 19.04
CA TYR A 198 25.80 -5.89 19.27
C TYR A 198 25.05 -6.93 18.44
N ASN A 199 25.57 -8.14 18.39
CA ASN A 199 24.87 -9.27 17.76
C ASN A 199 24.22 -10.14 18.84
N ASP A 200 23.00 -10.64 18.55
CA ASP A 200 22.34 -11.64 19.38
C ASP A 200 22.98 -13.05 19.24
N ALA A 201 22.41 -14.05 19.91
CA ALA A 201 22.88 -15.43 19.87
C ALA A 201 22.86 -16.04 18.46
N ASP A 202 21.95 -15.54 17.59
CA ASP A 202 21.78 -15.99 16.20
C ASP A 202 22.58 -15.11 15.21
N LYS A 203 23.49 -14.25 15.72
CA LYS A 203 24.32 -13.30 14.94
C LYS A 203 23.54 -12.22 14.19
N ASN A 204 22.30 -11.93 14.60
CA ASN A 204 21.56 -10.80 14.03
C ASN A 204 22.00 -9.50 14.73
N PRO A 205 22.13 -8.37 13.98
CA PRO A 205 22.49 -7.09 14.57
C PRO A 205 21.36 -6.55 15.44
N VAL A 206 21.69 -6.12 16.66
CA VAL A 206 20.77 -5.48 17.61
C VAL A 206 21.25 -4.07 17.89
N PHE A 207 20.35 -3.10 17.78
CA PHE A 207 20.58 -1.67 17.99
C PHE A 207 19.89 -1.24 19.28
N ARG A 208 20.61 -0.62 20.20
CA ARG A 208 20.03 0.02 21.40
C ARG A 208 20.04 1.52 21.22
N THR A 209 18.86 2.15 21.32
CA THR A 209 18.67 3.59 21.15
C THR A 209 18.05 4.18 22.38
N ALA A 210 18.61 5.29 22.89
CA ALA A 210 18.03 6.14 23.91
C ALA A 210 17.26 7.30 23.28
N VAL A 211 16.22 7.77 24.00
CA VAL A 211 15.46 8.99 23.72
C VAL A 211 15.73 9.99 24.84
N ILE A 212 16.12 11.19 24.45
CA ILE A 212 16.38 12.33 25.33
C ILE A 212 15.38 13.43 24.99
N LEU A 213 14.68 13.95 25.99
CA LEU A 213 13.69 15.02 25.88
C LEU A 213 14.13 16.20 26.74
N GLY A 214 14.36 17.37 26.12
CA GLY A 214 14.82 18.55 26.84
C GLY A 214 16.13 18.32 27.60
N GLY A 215 17.04 17.48 27.08
CA GLY A 215 18.28 17.09 27.75
C GLY A 215 18.10 16.03 28.86
N LEU A 216 16.86 15.55 29.14
CA LEU A 216 16.58 14.54 30.15
C LEU A 216 16.40 13.16 29.51
N PHE A 217 17.00 12.12 30.10
CA PHE A 217 16.80 10.74 29.66
C PHE A 217 15.34 10.32 29.84
N ALA A 218 14.66 10.00 28.74
CA ALA A 218 13.26 9.59 28.75
C ALA A 218 13.10 8.07 28.75
N SER A 219 13.81 7.37 27.89
CA SER A 219 13.72 5.91 27.74
C SER A 219 14.84 5.38 26.89
N ASP A 220 14.97 4.03 26.87
CA ASP A 220 15.75 3.32 25.86
C ASP A 220 15.04 2.03 25.41
N ALA A 221 15.41 1.54 24.23
CA ALA A 221 14.93 0.26 23.72
C ALA A 221 15.92 -0.33 22.71
N VAL A 222 15.71 -1.63 22.45
CA VAL A 222 16.44 -2.40 21.46
C VAL A 222 15.54 -2.78 20.29
N GLY A 223 16.14 -3.00 19.12
CA GLY A 223 15.48 -3.50 17.92
C GLY A 223 16.50 -4.06 16.93
N TYR A 224 16.06 -4.90 16.00
CA TYR A 224 16.89 -5.47 14.94
C TYR A 224 17.21 -4.50 13.80
N SER A 225 16.71 -3.28 13.89
CA SER A 225 17.08 -2.16 13.05
C SER A 225 17.04 -0.86 13.86
N LYS A 226 17.78 0.19 13.42
CA LYS A 226 17.70 1.53 14.02
C LYS A 226 16.26 2.06 14.05
N LYS A 227 15.49 1.80 12.99
CA LYS A 227 14.07 2.21 12.90
C LYS A 227 13.22 1.55 13.97
N GLU A 228 13.40 0.26 14.19
CA GLU A 228 12.67 -0.51 15.20
C GLU A 228 13.04 -0.06 16.62
N ALA A 229 14.34 0.10 16.91
CA ALA A 229 14.83 0.62 18.19
C ALA A 229 14.24 2.01 18.49
N HIS A 230 14.23 2.95 17.50
CA HIS A 230 13.61 4.25 17.64
C HIS A 230 12.11 4.18 17.95
N GLN A 231 11.36 3.29 17.29
CA GLN A 231 9.92 3.12 17.55
C GLN A 231 9.66 2.59 18.96
N ALA A 232 10.42 1.58 19.37
CA ALA A 232 10.28 0.97 20.70
C ALA A 232 10.66 1.95 21.83
N ALA A 233 11.74 2.72 21.66
CA ALA A 233 12.15 3.73 22.61
C ALA A 233 11.13 4.88 22.69
N SER A 234 10.63 5.36 21.53
CA SER A 234 9.58 6.40 21.50
C SER A 234 8.30 5.95 22.19
N LYS A 235 7.90 4.68 22.05
CA LYS A 235 6.75 4.13 22.79
C LYS A 235 6.95 4.25 24.28
N LYS A 236 8.09 3.79 24.81
CA LYS A 236 8.40 3.86 26.23
C LYS A 236 8.44 5.31 26.74
N ALA A 237 9.00 6.24 25.94
CA ALA A 237 9.03 7.67 26.29
C ALA A 237 7.61 8.25 26.38
N LEU A 238 6.73 7.96 25.41
CA LEU A 238 5.33 8.38 25.45
C LEU A 238 4.57 7.79 26.65
N ASP A 239 4.81 6.52 26.94
CA ASP A 239 4.21 5.84 28.09
C ASP A 239 4.69 6.47 29.41
N ARG A 240 5.98 6.85 29.51
CA ARG A 240 6.52 7.56 30.68
C ARG A 240 5.92 8.95 30.84
N LEU A 241 5.85 9.75 29.76
CA LEU A 241 5.21 11.07 29.79
C LEU A 241 3.75 11.00 30.25
N LYS A 242 3.05 9.91 29.95
CA LYS A 242 1.66 9.71 30.34
C LYS A 242 1.48 9.27 31.80
N HIS A 243 2.40 8.46 32.33
CA HIS A 243 2.22 7.80 33.63
C HIS A 243 3.13 8.33 34.73
N ASP A 244 4.07 9.25 34.40
CA ASP A 244 4.97 9.92 35.32
C ASP A 244 4.79 11.44 35.23
N PRO A 245 3.85 12.02 36.01
CA PRO A 245 3.57 13.46 35.97
C PRO A 245 4.77 14.32 36.35
N GLN A 246 5.62 13.88 37.30
CA GLN A 246 6.81 14.63 37.71
C GLN A 246 7.83 14.71 36.57
N PHE A 247 8.06 13.60 35.86
CA PHE A 247 8.91 13.59 34.69
C PHE A 247 8.35 14.48 33.57
N CYS A 248 7.03 14.43 33.34
CA CYS A 248 6.37 15.28 32.35
C CYS A 248 6.58 16.78 32.67
N GLU A 249 6.41 17.22 33.92
CA GLU A 249 6.65 18.60 34.35
C GLU A 249 8.12 19.00 34.18
N GLN A 250 9.05 18.13 34.53
CA GLN A 250 10.49 18.39 34.34
C GLN A 250 10.81 18.60 32.84
N VAL A 251 10.29 17.75 31.97
CA VAL A 251 10.48 17.89 30.51
C VAL A 251 9.86 19.18 29.98
N LEU A 252 8.65 19.53 30.44
CA LEU A 252 7.98 20.76 30.02
C LEU A 252 8.68 22.02 30.52
N SER A 253 9.39 21.97 31.67
CA SER A 253 10.20 23.09 32.14
C SER A 253 11.43 23.39 31.29
N THR A 254 11.82 22.49 30.40
CA THR A 254 12.92 22.69 29.44
C THR A 254 12.47 23.29 28.10
N ALA A 255 11.16 23.56 27.96
CA ALA A 255 10.61 24.17 26.74
C ALA A 255 11.22 25.54 26.47
N THR A 256 11.64 25.78 25.23
CA THR A 256 12.27 27.05 24.77
C THR A 256 11.33 27.81 23.83
#